data_f1b676beec19e86e80a384acc2c9707d
#
_entry.id   f1b676beec19e86e80a384acc2c9707d
#
_cell.length_a   1.000
_cell.length_b   1.000
_cell.length_c   1.000
_cell.angle_alpha   90.00
_cell.angle_beta   90.00
_cell.angle_gamma   90.00
#
_symmetry.space_group_name_H-M   'P 1'
#
loop_
_entity.id
_entity.type
_entity.pdbx_description
1 polymer ?
#
loop_
_entity_poly.entity_id
_entity_poly.type
_entity_poly.pdbx_seq_one_letter_code
_entity_poly.pdbx_strand_id
1 'polypeptide(L)'
;MPTPNSQHIVIVGAGPGGLAASLLLAKAGVNVTVVERSSKVGGRTKIIEQDGFKFDLGPTFFHYTEVIEEIFQAIGKDAHKELKLNQLDLNYRLIFGQGGELDCTSDLDVMRDRIAVLSGEKDANAFVRYVEDNRKKLHRAKACLQEPWNGPSDIFSKRVMRAATVLRPTRSVANDLMRLFDDDRLMLAMSFQTKYLGMSPFNCPSLFTILAFLEYEYGIFHPTGGLGSVPVRMAEIAEEMGVQFRLGEAVEEVIMEGKTAVGVRTEKGTLMADRVIVN
;
A
#
# COMPACT_ATOMS: atom_id res chain seq x y z
N MET A 1 -26.88 1.89 -18.46
CA MET A 1 -26.34 1.78 -19.84
C MET A 1 -25.42 2.98 -20.05
N PRO A 2 -24.19 2.81 -20.54
CA PRO A 2 -23.33 3.95 -20.85
C PRO A 2 -24.01 4.85 -21.89
N THR A 3 -23.88 6.17 -21.71
CA THR A 3 -24.37 7.14 -22.68
C THR A 3 -23.61 6.96 -24.01
N PRO A 4 -24.24 7.22 -25.19
CA PRO A 4 -23.63 6.95 -26.50
C PRO A 4 -22.34 7.74 -26.82
N ASN A 5 -21.78 8.48 -25.88
CA ASN A 5 -20.59 9.31 -26.04
C ASN A 5 -19.62 9.18 -24.83
N SER A 6 -19.69 8.09 -24.06
CA SER A 6 -18.75 7.87 -22.95
C SER A 6 -17.41 7.37 -23.49
N GLN A 7 -16.30 8.01 -23.07
CA GLN A 7 -14.95 7.56 -23.38
C GLN A 7 -14.78 6.09 -22.96
N HIS A 8 -14.11 5.31 -23.81
CA HIS A 8 -13.70 3.95 -23.48
C HIS A 8 -12.24 3.91 -23.07
N ILE A 9 -11.96 3.38 -21.88
CA ILE A 9 -10.60 3.23 -21.36
C ILE A 9 -10.30 1.74 -21.16
N VAL A 10 -9.17 1.31 -21.69
CA VAL A 10 -8.62 -0.02 -21.43
C VAL A 10 -7.56 0.08 -20.34
N ILE A 11 -7.69 -0.75 -19.30
CA ILE A 11 -6.70 -0.90 -18.22
C ILE A 11 -6.00 -2.26 -18.41
N VAL A 12 -4.68 -2.23 -18.51
CA VAL A 12 -3.84 -3.42 -18.62
C VAL A 12 -3.38 -3.81 -17.21
N GLY A 13 -3.89 -4.94 -16.71
CA GLY A 13 -3.59 -5.49 -15.41
C GLY A 13 -4.70 -5.28 -14.37
N ALA A 14 -5.14 -6.39 -13.74
CA ALA A 14 -6.11 -6.42 -12.65
C ALA A 14 -5.42 -6.54 -11.28
N GLY A 15 -4.27 -5.90 -11.09
CA GLY A 15 -3.65 -5.70 -9.79
C GLY A 15 -4.39 -4.61 -8.98
N PRO A 16 -4.01 -4.37 -7.71
CA PRO A 16 -4.69 -3.38 -6.85
C PRO A 16 -4.81 -1.98 -7.48
N GLY A 17 -3.76 -1.50 -8.16
CA GLY A 17 -3.78 -0.20 -8.81
C GLY A 17 -4.75 -0.15 -10.00
N GLY A 18 -4.77 -1.19 -10.86
CA GLY A 18 -5.71 -1.27 -11.98
C GLY A 18 -7.16 -1.38 -11.51
N LEU A 19 -7.41 -2.13 -10.44
CA LEU A 19 -8.73 -2.23 -9.82
C LEU A 19 -9.17 -0.90 -9.21
N ALA A 20 -8.29 -0.20 -8.51
CA ALA A 20 -8.59 1.14 -7.97
C ALA A 20 -8.94 2.14 -9.09
N ALA A 21 -8.13 2.15 -10.17
CA ALA A 21 -8.39 2.99 -11.33
C ALA A 21 -9.73 2.65 -11.98
N SER A 22 -10.07 1.35 -12.11
CA SER A 22 -11.33 0.93 -12.72
C SER A 22 -12.55 1.39 -11.92
N LEU A 23 -12.49 1.31 -10.58
CA LEU A 23 -13.54 1.78 -9.68
C LEU A 23 -13.77 3.30 -9.83
N LEU A 24 -12.70 4.08 -9.77
CA LEU A 24 -12.78 5.54 -9.85
C LEU A 24 -13.27 6.03 -11.22
N LEU A 25 -12.80 5.41 -12.30
CA LEU A 25 -13.25 5.72 -13.67
C LEU A 25 -14.70 5.34 -13.91
N ALA A 26 -15.12 4.15 -13.46
CA ALA A 26 -16.51 3.74 -13.54
C ALA A 26 -17.44 4.69 -12.78
N LYS A 27 -17.02 5.14 -11.58
CA LYS A 27 -17.73 6.16 -10.80
C LYS A 27 -17.87 7.48 -11.55
N ALA A 28 -16.87 7.85 -12.32
CA ALA A 28 -16.91 9.05 -13.17
C ALA A 28 -17.76 8.86 -14.47
N GLY A 29 -18.39 7.69 -14.66
CA GLY A 29 -19.21 7.41 -15.83
C GLY A 29 -18.44 7.00 -17.10
N VAL A 30 -17.16 6.65 -16.93
CA VAL A 30 -16.31 6.19 -18.04
C VAL A 30 -16.58 4.71 -18.31
N ASN A 31 -16.58 4.31 -19.59
CA ASN A 31 -16.65 2.90 -19.98
C ASN A 31 -15.27 2.26 -19.83
N VAL A 32 -15.16 1.22 -19.01
CA VAL A 32 -13.86 0.62 -18.64
C VAL A 32 -13.83 -0.86 -18.99
N THR A 33 -12.73 -1.29 -19.64
CA THR A 33 -12.39 -2.70 -19.81
C THR A 33 -11.03 -2.97 -19.16
N VAL A 34 -10.97 -3.91 -18.23
CA VAL A 34 -9.73 -4.40 -17.61
C VAL A 34 -9.30 -5.69 -18.30
N VAL A 35 -8.06 -5.73 -18.79
CA VAL A 35 -7.47 -6.92 -19.43
C VAL A 35 -6.37 -7.47 -18.54
N GLU A 36 -6.46 -8.73 -18.15
CA GLU A 36 -5.55 -9.39 -17.22
C GLU A 36 -5.11 -10.76 -17.78
N ARG A 37 -3.78 -10.98 -17.82
CA ARG A 37 -3.21 -12.24 -18.31
C ARG A 37 -3.54 -13.45 -17.44
N SER A 38 -3.74 -13.25 -16.14
CA SER A 38 -4.11 -14.32 -15.21
C SER A 38 -5.61 -14.60 -15.29
N SER A 39 -6.00 -15.84 -15.00
CA SER A 39 -7.41 -16.19 -14.83
C SER A 39 -8.04 -15.64 -13.55
N LYS A 40 -7.25 -15.02 -12.67
CA LYS A 40 -7.69 -14.41 -11.40
C LYS A 40 -7.16 -12.98 -11.29
N VAL A 41 -7.96 -12.09 -10.70
CA VAL A 41 -7.55 -10.73 -10.33
C VAL A 41 -6.57 -10.73 -9.15
N GLY A 42 -5.98 -9.57 -8.84
CA GLY A 42 -5.17 -9.33 -7.65
C GLY A 42 -3.68 -9.20 -7.90
N GLY A 43 -3.16 -9.62 -9.05
CA GLY A 43 -1.73 -9.50 -9.35
C GLY A 43 -0.86 -10.13 -8.26
N ARG A 44 -0.03 -9.32 -7.57
CA ARG A 44 0.83 -9.76 -6.46
C ARG A 44 0.11 -9.91 -5.11
N THR A 45 -1.17 -9.57 -5.02
CA THR A 45 -1.99 -9.76 -3.82
C THR A 45 -3.05 -10.86 -3.98
N LYS A 46 -2.91 -11.73 -4.99
CA LYS A 46 -3.84 -12.83 -5.21
C LYS A 46 -3.62 -13.97 -4.20
N ILE A 47 -4.64 -14.82 -4.05
CA ILE A 47 -4.58 -16.04 -3.25
C ILE A 47 -4.12 -17.21 -4.12
N ILE A 48 -3.23 -18.03 -3.57
CA ILE A 48 -2.94 -19.39 -4.05
C ILE A 48 -3.78 -20.36 -3.23
N GLU A 49 -4.52 -21.21 -3.91
CA GLU A 49 -5.30 -22.28 -3.29
C GLU A 49 -4.71 -23.61 -3.71
N GLN A 50 -4.30 -24.42 -2.73
CA GLN A 50 -3.76 -25.75 -2.95
C GLN A 50 -4.18 -26.70 -1.84
N ASP A 51 -4.68 -27.87 -2.21
CA ASP A 51 -5.09 -28.96 -1.30
C ASP A 51 -6.04 -28.51 -0.17
N GLY A 52 -6.95 -27.56 -0.48
CA GLY A 52 -7.89 -26.99 0.49
C GLY A 52 -7.32 -25.88 1.37
N PHE A 53 -6.04 -25.55 1.25
CA PHE A 53 -5.39 -24.43 1.93
C PHE A 53 -5.41 -23.18 1.07
N LYS A 54 -5.42 -22.01 1.73
CA LYS A 54 -5.32 -20.69 1.10
C LYS A 54 -4.08 -19.96 1.60
N PHE A 55 -3.31 -19.43 0.66
CA PHE A 55 -2.08 -18.68 0.94
C PHE A 55 -2.15 -17.34 0.22
N ASP A 56 -1.96 -16.25 0.96
CA ASP A 56 -1.74 -14.94 0.36
C ASP A 56 -0.37 -14.94 -0.34
N LEU A 57 -0.33 -14.55 -1.61
CA LEU A 57 0.90 -14.58 -2.41
C LEU A 57 1.92 -13.51 -1.99
N GLY A 58 1.45 -12.40 -1.45
CA GLY A 58 2.27 -11.24 -1.13
C GLY A 58 2.02 -10.74 0.29
N PRO A 59 1.57 -9.48 0.47
CA PRO A 59 1.25 -8.95 1.78
C PRO A 59 0.10 -9.73 2.42
N THR A 60 0.10 -9.83 3.74
CA THR A 60 -0.90 -10.58 4.52
C THR A 60 -1.77 -9.70 5.41
N PHE A 61 -1.46 -8.40 5.49
CA PHE A 61 -2.19 -7.43 6.31
C PHE A 61 -2.09 -6.02 5.71
N PHE A 62 -2.98 -5.14 6.16
CA PHE A 62 -2.92 -3.70 5.90
C PHE A 62 -2.39 -2.94 7.11
N HIS A 63 -1.53 -1.98 6.88
CA HIS A 63 -1.37 -0.80 7.71
C HIS A 63 -1.56 0.43 6.82
N TYR A 64 -2.01 1.55 7.36
CA TYR A 64 -2.33 2.75 6.60
C TYR A 64 -3.51 2.54 5.64
N THR A 65 -4.66 2.17 6.22
CA THR A 65 -5.91 1.90 5.48
C THR A 65 -6.51 3.13 4.82
N GLU A 66 -6.08 4.34 5.21
CA GLU A 66 -6.58 5.62 4.70
C GLU A 66 -6.66 5.66 3.14
N VAL A 67 -5.66 5.07 2.46
CA VAL A 67 -5.63 5.06 0.98
C VAL A 67 -6.77 4.24 0.38
N ILE A 68 -7.04 3.05 0.94
CA ILE A 68 -8.16 2.22 0.45
C ILE A 68 -9.51 2.82 0.86
N GLU A 69 -9.58 3.43 2.03
CA GLU A 69 -10.77 4.16 2.50
C GLU A 69 -11.12 5.31 1.58
N GLU A 70 -10.14 6.13 1.17
CA GLU A 70 -10.34 7.22 0.21
C GLU A 70 -10.94 6.72 -1.13
N ILE A 71 -10.45 5.57 -1.65
CA ILE A 71 -10.96 4.96 -2.89
C ILE A 71 -12.42 4.54 -2.71
N PHE A 72 -12.73 3.82 -1.63
CA PHE A 72 -14.08 3.35 -1.36
C PHE A 72 -15.06 4.51 -1.09
N GLN A 73 -14.64 5.51 -0.35
CA GLN A 73 -15.41 6.72 -0.11
C GLN A 73 -15.73 7.46 -1.43
N ALA A 74 -14.77 7.56 -2.35
CA ALA A 74 -14.98 8.20 -3.65
C ALA A 74 -16.07 7.51 -4.47
N ILE A 75 -16.26 6.19 -4.33
CA ILE A 75 -17.34 5.45 -4.99
C ILE A 75 -18.62 5.35 -4.16
N GLY A 76 -18.65 5.94 -2.96
CA GLY A 76 -19.82 5.96 -2.06
C GLY A 76 -19.98 4.68 -1.24
N LYS A 77 -18.91 3.96 -0.97
CA LYS A 77 -18.88 2.73 -0.17
C LYS A 77 -17.97 2.89 1.06
N ASP A 78 -18.12 1.99 2.03
CA ASP A 78 -17.32 1.91 3.25
C ASP A 78 -16.34 0.74 3.12
N ALA A 79 -15.05 1.04 3.07
CA ALA A 79 -13.99 0.04 2.91
C ALA A 79 -14.01 -1.02 4.03
N HIS A 80 -14.21 -0.61 5.28
CA HIS A 80 -14.22 -1.54 6.42
C HIS A 80 -15.35 -2.55 6.34
N LYS A 81 -16.54 -2.14 5.87
CA LYS A 81 -17.70 -3.02 5.69
C LYS A 81 -17.53 -3.93 4.48
N GLU A 82 -17.15 -3.36 3.33
CA GLU A 82 -17.04 -4.11 2.09
C GLU A 82 -15.91 -5.15 2.14
N LEU A 83 -14.79 -4.80 2.76
CA LEU A 83 -13.60 -5.65 2.85
C LEU A 83 -13.53 -6.45 4.17
N LYS A 84 -14.46 -6.22 5.11
CA LYS A 84 -14.49 -6.86 6.43
C LYS A 84 -13.13 -6.77 7.13
N LEU A 85 -12.60 -5.54 7.22
CA LEU A 85 -11.31 -5.27 7.85
C LEU A 85 -11.44 -5.38 9.37
N ASN A 86 -10.63 -6.24 9.97
CA ASN A 86 -10.55 -6.42 11.41
C ASN A 86 -9.22 -5.82 11.89
N GLN A 87 -9.30 -4.84 12.78
CA GLN A 87 -8.11 -4.31 13.45
C GLN A 87 -7.61 -5.36 14.44
N LEU A 88 -6.30 -5.59 14.45
CA LEU A 88 -5.66 -6.49 15.40
C LEU A 88 -5.38 -5.72 16.70
N ASP A 89 -5.81 -6.26 17.83
CA ASP A 89 -5.53 -5.69 19.15
C ASP A 89 -4.06 -5.90 19.53
N LEU A 90 -3.55 -7.12 19.30
CA LEU A 90 -2.12 -7.43 19.31
C LEU A 90 -1.62 -7.49 17.88
N ASN A 91 -0.80 -6.53 17.46
CA ASN A 91 -0.23 -6.49 16.13
C ASN A 91 0.65 -7.73 15.86
N TYR A 92 1.60 -7.99 16.76
CA TYR A 92 2.48 -9.16 16.79
C TYR A 92 3.28 -9.19 18.09
N ARG A 93 3.87 -10.35 18.38
CA ARG A 93 4.84 -10.53 19.48
C ARG A 93 6.24 -10.69 18.93
N LEU A 94 7.19 -9.93 19.46
CA LEU A 94 8.62 -10.09 19.22
C LEU A 94 9.23 -10.89 20.38
N ILE A 95 9.95 -11.96 20.06
CA ILE A 95 10.72 -12.76 21.02
C ILE A 95 12.19 -12.57 20.66
N PHE A 96 12.96 -12.04 21.58
CA PHE A 96 14.35 -11.69 21.33
C PHE A 96 15.28 -12.83 21.76
N GLY A 97 16.22 -13.21 20.88
CA GLY A 97 17.22 -14.24 21.20
C GLY A 97 18.15 -13.90 22.34
N GLN A 98 18.27 -12.61 22.69
CA GLN A 98 19.01 -12.09 23.83
C GLN A 98 18.19 -12.08 25.14
N GLY A 99 16.94 -12.56 25.07
CA GLY A 99 15.99 -12.58 26.17
C GLY A 99 15.02 -11.40 26.15
N GLY A 100 13.84 -11.67 26.69
CA GLY A 100 12.70 -10.75 26.71
C GLY A 100 11.78 -10.91 25.50
N GLU A 101 10.58 -10.36 25.64
CA GLU A 101 9.56 -10.31 24.57
C GLU A 101 8.89 -8.93 24.58
N LEU A 102 8.30 -8.55 23.46
CA LEU A 102 7.57 -7.31 23.28
C LEU A 102 6.28 -7.58 22.50
N ASP A 103 5.15 -7.41 23.16
CA ASP A 103 3.84 -7.40 22.54
C ASP A 103 3.57 -6.04 21.92
N CYS A 104 3.59 -5.98 20.60
CA CYS A 104 3.38 -4.74 19.85
C CYS A 104 1.89 -4.47 19.64
N THR A 105 1.46 -3.26 19.94
CA THR A 105 0.07 -2.79 19.80
C THR A 105 0.04 -1.38 19.24
N SER A 106 -1.10 -0.99 18.68
CA SER A 106 -1.37 0.39 18.22
C SER A 106 -1.84 1.32 19.35
N ASP A 107 -2.10 0.81 20.56
CA ASP A 107 -2.27 1.65 21.75
C ASP A 107 -0.90 2.17 22.18
N LEU A 108 -0.65 3.46 21.94
CA LEU A 108 0.66 4.09 22.15
C LEU A 108 1.03 4.16 23.64
N ASP A 109 0.06 4.32 24.54
CA ASP A 109 0.31 4.37 25.97
C ASP A 109 0.69 2.99 26.50
N VAL A 110 -0.07 1.95 26.10
CA VAL A 110 0.24 0.56 26.43
C VAL A 110 1.60 0.15 25.83
N MET A 111 1.90 0.56 24.60
CA MET A 111 3.17 0.27 23.96
C MET A 111 4.34 0.94 24.69
N ARG A 112 4.18 2.20 25.08
CA ARG A 112 5.17 2.94 25.88
C ARG A 112 5.47 2.22 27.19
N ASP A 113 4.43 1.79 27.92
CA ASP A 113 4.59 1.10 29.19
C ASP A 113 5.27 -0.27 29.04
N ARG A 114 4.94 -1.03 27.99
CA ARG A 114 5.64 -2.28 27.66
C ARG A 114 7.13 -2.05 27.36
N ILE A 115 7.46 -0.97 26.66
CA ILE A 115 8.85 -0.57 26.42
C ILE A 115 9.53 -0.18 27.74
N ALA A 116 8.84 0.54 28.62
CA ALA A 116 9.41 0.89 29.94
C ALA A 116 9.78 -0.36 30.77
N VAL A 117 8.94 -1.39 30.70
CA VAL A 117 9.23 -2.69 31.37
C VAL A 117 10.40 -3.42 30.69
N LEU A 118 10.49 -3.39 29.36
CA LEU A 118 11.55 -4.09 28.62
C LEU A 118 12.93 -3.46 28.76
N SER A 119 13.02 -2.11 28.66
CA SER A 119 14.28 -1.37 28.49
C SER A 119 14.39 -0.08 29.32
N GLY A 120 13.37 0.23 30.11
CA GLY A 120 13.36 1.38 31.02
C GLY A 120 12.77 2.66 30.44
N GLU A 121 12.57 3.64 31.35
CA GLU A 121 11.85 4.90 31.06
C GLU A 121 12.53 5.77 29.98
N LYS A 122 13.86 5.71 29.87
CA LYS A 122 14.59 6.48 28.84
C LYS A 122 14.16 6.09 27.43
N ASP A 123 14.10 4.79 27.14
CA ASP A 123 13.70 4.25 25.86
C ASP A 123 12.19 4.36 25.62
N ALA A 124 11.37 4.24 26.68
CA ALA A 124 9.94 4.52 26.59
C ALA A 124 9.66 5.96 26.15
N ASN A 125 10.38 6.93 26.71
CA ASN A 125 10.29 8.33 26.28
C ASN A 125 10.90 8.56 24.88
N ALA A 126 11.89 7.77 24.48
CA ALA A 126 12.44 7.79 23.14
C ALA A 126 11.41 7.28 22.12
N PHE A 127 10.61 6.29 22.48
CA PHE A 127 9.51 5.81 21.62
C PHE A 127 8.46 6.90 21.36
N VAL A 128 8.07 7.68 22.37
CA VAL A 128 7.15 8.82 22.17
C VAL A 128 7.74 9.82 21.16
N ARG A 129 9.02 10.17 21.31
CA ARG A 129 9.72 11.06 20.35
C ARG A 129 9.81 10.45 18.96
N TYR A 130 10.00 9.13 18.85
CA TYR A 130 9.99 8.40 17.59
C TYR A 130 8.66 8.54 16.87
N VAL A 131 7.55 8.33 17.55
CA VAL A 131 6.20 8.47 17.00
C VAL A 131 5.95 9.90 16.52
N GLU A 132 6.27 10.91 17.33
CA GLU A 132 6.09 12.32 16.96
C GLU A 132 6.95 12.74 15.76
N ASP A 133 8.22 12.31 15.70
CA ASP A 133 9.12 12.61 14.58
C ASP A 133 8.60 12.00 13.26
N ASN A 134 8.15 10.75 13.31
CA ASN A 134 7.62 10.07 12.14
C ASN A 134 6.24 10.61 11.72
N ARG A 135 5.40 11.05 12.65
CA ARG A 135 4.15 11.75 12.33
C ARG A 135 4.42 13.03 11.52
N LYS A 136 5.44 13.80 11.90
CA LYS A 136 5.90 14.98 11.16
C LYS A 136 6.47 14.62 9.78
N LYS A 137 7.25 13.51 9.70
CA LYS A 137 7.78 13.00 8.42
C LYS A 137 6.66 12.62 7.47
N LEU A 138 5.69 11.81 7.93
CA LEU A 138 4.56 11.39 7.10
C LEU A 138 3.75 12.58 6.62
N HIS A 139 3.38 13.51 7.52
CA HIS A 139 2.61 14.69 7.16
C HIS A 139 3.29 15.52 6.06
N ARG A 140 4.62 15.72 6.13
CA ARG A 140 5.36 16.47 5.12
C ARG A 140 5.65 15.69 3.84
N ALA A 141 5.75 14.35 3.93
CA ALA A 141 5.98 13.49 2.79
C ALA A 141 4.69 13.13 2.04
N LYS A 142 3.51 13.27 2.66
CA LYS A 142 2.21 12.85 2.10
C LYS A 142 1.99 13.37 0.67
N ALA A 143 2.27 14.65 0.41
CA ALA A 143 2.15 15.22 -0.93
C ALA A 143 3.12 14.59 -1.95
N CYS A 144 4.32 14.15 -1.50
CA CYS A 144 5.26 13.45 -2.39
C CYS A 144 4.82 12.03 -2.73
N LEU A 145 4.00 11.41 -1.85
CA LEU A 145 3.48 10.06 -2.03
C LEU A 145 2.18 10.03 -2.85
N GLN A 146 1.34 11.06 -2.74
CA GLN A 146 0.01 11.10 -3.34
C GLN A 146 -0.07 11.87 -4.66
N GLU A 147 0.83 12.84 -4.89
CA GLU A 147 0.83 13.60 -6.13
C GLU A 147 1.67 12.93 -7.21
N PRO A 148 1.25 13.00 -8.49
CA PRO A 148 1.98 12.39 -9.59
C PRO A 148 3.37 13.02 -9.78
N TRP A 149 4.32 12.19 -10.22
CA TRP A 149 5.64 12.63 -10.64
C TRP A 149 5.67 12.71 -12.16
N ASN A 150 5.85 13.93 -12.70
CA ASN A 150 5.79 14.18 -14.14
C ASN A 150 7.18 14.23 -14.79
N GLY A 151 8.25 14.31 -13.99
CA GLY A 151 9.60 14.29 -14.51
C GLY A 151 10.67 14.67 -13.48
N PRO A 152 11.95 14.69 -13.89
CA PRO A 152 13.08 14.99 -13.00
C PRO A 152 13.02 16.37 -12.34
N SER A 153 12.33 17.34 -12.97
CA SER A 153 12.14 18.70 -12.42
C SER A 153 11.33 18.72 -11.13
N ASP A 154 10.50 17.69 -10.88
CA ASP A 154 9.67 17.61 -9.68
C ASP A 154 10.51 17.50 -8.39
N ILE A 155 11.77 17.08 -8.49
CA ILE A 155 12.73 17.06 -7.37
C ILE A 155 12.90 18.48 -6.79
N PHE A 156 12.80 19.53 -7.61
CA PHE A 156 12.89 20.92 -7.18
C PHE A 156 11.55 21.55 -6.79
N SER A 157 10.49 20.76 -6.74
CA SER A 157 9.15 21.23 -6.36
C SER A 157 9.09 21.63 -4.88
N LYS A 158 8.17 22.57 -4.54
CA LYS A 158 7.94 22.99 -3.15
C LYS A 158 7.60 21.82 -2.22
N ARG A 159 6.90 20.79 -2.71
CA ARG A 159 6.56 19.59 -1.94
C ARG A 159 7.80 18.81 -1.51
N VAL A 160 8.74 18.58 -2.44
CA VAL A 160 9.98 17.87 -2.16
C VAL A 160 10.89 18.71 -1.26
N MET A 161 11.02 20.00 -1.48
CA MET A 161 11.79 20.89 -0.60
C MET A 161 11.26 20.90 0.84
N ARG A 162 9.93 20.91 1.04
CA ARG A 162 9.32 20.79 2.37
C ARG A 162 9.59 19.42 3.00
N ALA A 163 9.48 18.35 2.23
CA ALA A 163 9.75 17.01 2.72
C ALA A 163 11.24 16.84 3.07
N ALA A 164 12.17 17.35 2.27
CA ALA A 164 13.61 17.25 2.48
C ALA A 164 14.06 17.75 3.86
N THR A 165 13.36 18.72 4.45
CA THR A 165 13.69 19.26 5.79
C THR A 165 13.56 18.22 6.91
N VAL A 166 12.79 17.15 6.72
CA VAL A 166 12.52 16.11 7.73
C VAL A 166 13.00 14.71 7.33
N LEU A 167 13.24 14.48 6.03
CA LEU A 167 13.52 13.13 5.51
C LEU A 167 14.93 12.62 5.78
N ARG A 168 15.87 13.50 6.20
CA ARG A 168 17.28 13.14 6.52
C ARG A 168 17.89 12.18 5.48
N PRO A 169 17.99 12.59 4.19
CA PRO A 169 18.31 11.67 3.08
C PRO A 169 19.71 11.04 3.18
N THR A 170 20.59 11.57 3.99
CA THR A 170 21.96 11.08 4.20
C THR A 170 22.10 10.07 5.32
N ARG A 171 21.00 9.74 6.02
CA ARG A 171 20.99 8.79 7.14
C ARG A 171 20.26 7.51 6.76
N SER A 172 20.69 6.40 7.36
CA SER A 172 19.95 5.13 7.31
C SER A 172 18.98 5.01 8.48
N VAL A 173 18.02 4.07 8.35
CA VAL A 173 17.11 3.69 9.44
C VAL A 173 17.90 3.32 10.70
N ALA A 174 18.90 2.44 10.57
CA ALA A 174 19.74 2.03 11.70
C ALA A 174 20.42 3.23 12.37
N ASN A 175 21.00 4.17 11.60
CA ASN A 175 21.67 5.34 12.15
C ASN A 175 20.73 6.28 12.92
N ASP A 176 19.48 6.39 12.50
CA ASP A 176 18.48 7.20 13.22
C ASP A 176 18.05 6.50 14.53
N LEU A 177 17.84 5.20 14.50
CA LEU A 177 17.39 4.43 15.65
C LEU A 177 18.48 4.27 16.72
N MET A 178 19.75 4.02 16.33
CA MET A 178 20.89 3.98 17.25
C MET A 178 21.15 5.29 18.01
N ARG A 179 20.66 6.42 17.50
CA ARG A 179 20.74 7.71 18.19
C ARG A 179 19.58 7.95 19.14
N LEU A 180 18.52 7.18 18.99
CA LEU A 180 17.27 7.37 19.69
C LEU A 180 17.11 6.38 20.85
N PHE A 181 17.43 5.11 20.62
CA PHE A 181 17.28 4.01 21.57
C PHE A 181 18.65 3.53 22.05
N ASP A 182 18.72 3.17 23.33
CA ASP A 182 19.90 2.55 23.92
C ASP A 182 19.86 1.01 23.83
N ASP A 183 18.66 0.42 23.81
CA ASP A 183 18.47 -1.04 23.76
C ASP A 183 18.40 -1.55 22.31
N ASP A 184 19.30 -2.48 21.95
CA ASP A 184 19.38 -3.10 20.63
C ASP A 184 18.08 -3.82 20.22
N ARG A 185 17.30 -4.33 21.21
CA ARG A 185 16.02 -4.98 20.97
C ARG A 185 15.01 -4.00 20.39
N LEU A 186 15.01 -2.75 20.85
CA LEU A 186 14.14 -1.70 20.29
C LEU A 186 14.60 -1.25 18.91
N MET A 187 15.92 -1.16 18.67
CA MET A 187 16.42 -0.89 17.33
C MET A 187 15.96 -1.97 16.34
N LEU A 188 16.00 -3.24 16.75
CA LEU A 188 15.46 -4.34 15.93
C LEU A 188 13.96 -4.21 15.75
N ALA A 189 13.20 -3.97 16.83
CA ALA A 189 11.73 -3.84 16.78
C ALA A 189 11.25 -2.72 15.84
N MET A 190 11.98 -1.59 15.77
CA MET A 190 11.61 -0.43 14.95
C MET A 190 12.27 -0.42 13.56
N SER A 191 13.04 -1.45 13.21
CA SER A 191 13.76 -1.50 11.91
C SER A 191 13.45 -2.73 11.06
N PHE A 192 12.92 -3.80 11.61
CA PHE A 192 12.72 -5.04 10.83
C PHE A 192 11.74 -4.86 9.67
N GLN A 193 10.89 -3.84 9.70
CA GLN A 193 9.96 -3.49 8.62
C GLN A 193 10.69 -3.10 7.32
N THR A 194 11.98 -2.75 7.37
CA THR A 194 12.78 -2.51 6.15
C THR A 194 12.86 -3.73 5.25
N LYS A 195 12.60 -4.93 5.79
CA LYS A 195 12.48 -6.17 5.01
C LYS A 195 11.34 -6.14 3.99
N TYR A 196 10.30 -5.33 4.21
CA TYR A 196 9.20 -5.15 3.25
C TYR A 196 9.69 -4.54 1.92
N LEU A 197 10.80 -3.80 1.98
CA LEU A 197 11.49 -3.22 0.83
C LEU A 197 12.63 -4.11 0.32
N GLY A 198 12.89 -5.26 0.96
CA GLY A 198 14.05 -6.09 0.67
C GLY A 198 15.38 -5.43 1.05
N MET A 199 15.40 -4.50 1.99
CA MET A 199 16.57 -3.72 2.38
C MET A 199 17.01 -4.01 3.81
N SER A 200 18.35 -3.99 4.02
CA SER A 200 18.92 -3.92 5.37
C SER A 200 18.67 -2.54 5.98
N PRO A 201 18.37 -2.43 7.28
CA PRO A 201 18.17 -1.13 7.95
C PRO A 201 19.42 -0.23 7.90
N PHE A 202 20.61 -0.80 7.73
CA PHE A 202 21.87 -0.05 7.58
C PHE A 202 21.97 0.67 6.24
N ASN A 203 21.32 0.17 5.19
CA ASN A 203 21.32 0.73 3.85
C ASN A 203 19.99 1.41 3.48
N CYS A 204 18.94 1.16 4.26
CA CYS A 204 17.62 1.71 4.03
C CYS A 204 17.58 3.19 4.44
N PRO A 205 17.15 4.12 3.56
CA PRO A 205 17.06 5.54 3.91
C PRO A 205 16.18 5.79 5.14
N SER A 206 16.57 6.75 5.97
CA SER A 206 15.89 7.12 7.23
C SER A 206 14.40 7.46 7.07
N LEU A 207 13.96 7.90 5.89
CA LEU A 207 12.54 8.09 5.58
C LEU A 207 11.72 6.85 5.97
N PHE A 208 12.24 5.65 5.74
CA PHE A 208 11.50 4.40 5.93
C PHE A 208 11.34 3.97 7.39
N THR A 209 11.79 4.79 8.37
CA THR A 209 11.33 4.65 9.76
C THR A 209 9.82 4.82 9.89
N ILE A 210 9.17 5.46 8.92
CA ILE A 210 7.70 5.57 8.86
C ILE A 210 7.01 4.21 8.73
N LEU A 211 7.65 3.16 8.21
CA LEU A 211 7.01 1.86 8.05
C LEU A 211 6.58 1.25 9.40
N ALA A 212 7.49 1.23 10.38
CA ALA A 212 7.12 0.78 11.73
C ALA A 212 6.15 1.77 12.40
N PHE A 213 6.35 3.08 12.19
CA PHE A 213 5.46 4.10 12.73
C PHE A 213 4.00 3.90 12.27
N LEU A 214 3.77 3.54 10.99
CA LEU A 214 2.42 3.31 10.47
C LEU A 214 1.67 2.21 11.24
N GLU A 215 2.38 1.17 11.70
CA GLU A 215 1.81 0.07 12.47
C GLU A 215 1.33 0.52 13.86
N TYR A 216 2.03 1.48 14.47
CA TYR A 216 1.68 2.03 15.78
C TYR A 216 0.63 3.13 15.70
N GLU A 217 0.68 3.98 14.67
CA GLU A 217 -0.22 5.12 14.52
C GLU A 217 -1.61 4.72 14.01
N TYR A 218 -1.65 3.82 13.03
CA TYR A 218 -2.89 3.43 12.34
C TYR A 218 -3.37 2.02 12.70
N GLY A 219 -2.52 1.21 13.31
CA GLY A 219 -2.79 -0.19 13.59
C GLY A 219 -2.56 -1.10 12.40
N ILE A 220 -2.74 -2.38 12.64
CA ILE A 220 -2.69 -3.43 11.62
C ILE A 220 -4.08 -4.00 11.43
N PHE A 221 -4.51 -4.13 10.17
CA PHE A 221 -5.79 -4.68 9.79
C PHE A 221 -5.63 -5.95 8.97
N HIS A 222 -6.47 -6.94 9.27
CA HIS A 222 -6.54 -8.18 8.51
C HIS A 222 -7.96 -8.36 7.94
N PRO A 223 -8.13 -8.47 6.61
CA PRO A 223 -9.43 -8.72 6.03
C PRO A 223 -9.88 -10.17 6.28
N THR A 224 -11.16 -10.36 6.57
CA THR A 224 -11.71 -11.71 6.69
C THR A 224 -11.57 -12.48 5.38
N GLY A 225 -10.90 -13.62 5.42
CA GLY A 225 -10.62 -14.45 4.23
C GLY A 225 -9.25 -14.22 3.59
N GLY A 226 -8.37 -13.44 4.26
CA GLY A 226 -7.01 -13.12 3.79
C GLY A 226 -6.96 -11.88 2.90
N LEU A 227 -5.76 -11.35 2.70
CA LEU A 227 -5.58 -10.12 1.93
C LEU A 227 -6.00 -10.27 0.46
N GLY A 228 -5.86 -11.46 -0.10
CA GLY A 228 -6.27 -11.71 -1.47
C GLY A 228 -7.79 -11.67 -1.70
N SER A 229 -8.63 -11.60 -0.65
CA SER A 229 -10.07 -11.35 -0.78
C SER A 229 -10.36 -9.91 -1.22
N VAL A 230 -9.46 -8.96 -0.93
CA VAL A 230 -9.63 -7.54 -1.25
C VAL A 230 -9.73 -7.27 -2.74
N PRO A 231 -8.76 -7.68 -3.58
CA PRO A 231 -8.87 -7.48 -5.03
C PRO A 231 -10.07 -8.20 -5.64
N VAL A 232 -10.50 -9.32 -5.08
CA VAL A 232 -11.71 -10.01 -5.54
C VAL A 232 -12.93 -9.14 -5.28
N ARG A 233 -13.09 -8.61 -4.06
CA ARG A 233 -14.21 -7.71 -3.74
C ARG A 233 -14.19 -6.42 -4.55
N MET A 234 -13.00 -5.84 -4.77
CA MET A 234 -12.86 -4.67 -5.63
C MET A 234 -13.32 -4.94 -7.07
N ALA A 235 -12.98 -6.11 -7.62
CA ALA A 235 -13.41 -6.51 -8.95
C ALA A 235 -14.94 -6.71 -9.02
N GLU A 236 -15.54 -7.39 -8.04
CA GLU A 236 -16.99 -7.56 -7.95
C GLU A 236 -17.71 -6.20 -7.94
N ILE A 237 -17.25 -5.26 -7.13
CA ILE A 237 -17.81 -3.90 -7.08
C ILE A 237 -17.64 -3.19 -8.43
N ALA A 238 -16.48 -3.35 -9.07
CA ALA A 238 -16.25 -2.76 -10.40
C ALA A 238 -17.20 -3.35 -11.46
N GLU A 239 -17.46 -4.67 -11.43
CA GLU A 239 -18.45 -5.32 -12.29
C GLU A 239 -19.87 -4.82 -12.01
N GLU A 240 -20.26 -4.68 -10.72
CA GLU A 240 -21.53 -4.07 -10.32
C GLU A 240 -21.69 -2.64 -10.91
N MET A 241 -20.58 -1.92 -11.08
CA MET A 241 -20.53 -0.58 -11.67
C MET A 241 -20.41 -0.56 -13.21
N GLY A 242 -20.38 -1.73 -13.85
CA GLY A 242 -20.36 -1.88 -15.32
C GLY A 242 -18.98 -2.02 -15.94
N VAL A 243 -17.92 -2.22 -15.15
CA VAL A 243 -16.57 -2.53 -15.66
C VAL A 243 -16.56 -3.94 -16.27
N GLN A 244 -15.96 -4.08 -17.43
CA GLN A 244 -15.78 -5.36 -18.10
C GLN A 244 -14.41 -5.93 -17.79
N PHE A 245 -14.33 -7.22 -17.43
CA PHE A 245 -13.08 -7.93 -17.21
C PHE A 245 -12.84 -8.98 -18.29
N ARG A 246 -11.63 -8.96 -18.86
CA ARG A 246 -11.10 -9.96 -19.77
C ARG A 246 -9.93 -10.66 -19.08
N LEU A 247 -10.24 -11.71 -18.33
CA LEU A 247 -9.26 -12.51 -17.59
C LEU A 247 -8.71 -13.64 -18.47
N GLY A 248 -7.49 -14.12 -18.17
CA GLY A 248 -6.80 -15.11 -18.96
C GLY A 248 -6.52 -14.60 -20.38
N GLU A 249 -6.21 -13.31 -20.51
CA GLU A 249 -5.93 -12.65 -21.78
C GLU A 249 -4.73 -11.71 -21.62
N ALA A 250 -3.61 -12.04 -22.26
CA ALA A 250 -2.41 -11.24 -22.18
C ALA A 250 -2.45 -10.10 -23.21
N VAL A 251 -2.14 -8.88 -22.76
CA VAL A 251 -1.84 -7.77 -23.67
C VAL A 251 -0.42 -7.91 -24.17
N GLU A 252 -0.24 -7.95 -25.48
CA GLU A 252 1.05 -8.08 -26.14
C GLU A 252 1.63 -6.73 -26.56
N GLU A 253 0.74 -5.78 -26.92
CA GLU A 253 1.16 -4.48 -27.43
C GLU A 253 0.12 -3.40 -27.15
N VAL A 254 0.59 -2.17 -26.88
CA VAL A 254 -0.22 -0.95 -26.95
C VAL A 254 -0.18 -0.40 -28.35
N ILE A 255 -1.33 -0.28 -28.99
CA ILE A 255 -1.45 0.23 -30.35
C ILE A 255 -1.34 1.75 -30.32
N MET A 256 -0.40 2.27 -31.10
CA MET A 256 -0.12 3.69 -31.17
C MET A 256 -0.46 4.27 -32.55
N GLU A 257 -1.17 5.40 -32.57
CA GLU A 257 -1.29 6.28 -33.73
C GLU A 257 -0.50 7.56 -33.47
N GLY A 258 0.68 7.66 -34.07
CA GLY A 258 1.63 8.70 -33.76
C GLY A 258 2.09 8.65 -32.30
N LYS A 259 1.69 9.61 -31.48
CA LYS A 259 2.00 9.67 -30.02
C LYS A 259 0.80 9.31 -29.14
N THR A 260 -0.31 8.87 -29.72
CA THR A 260 -1.55 8.58 -29.00
C THR A 260 -1.76 7.07 -28.93
N ALA A 261 -1.99 6.55 -27.73
CA ALA A 261 -2.43 5.16 -27.55
C ALA A 261 -3.92 5.08 -27.92
N VAL A 262 -4.24 4.20 -28.88
CA VAL A 262 -5.59 4.04 -29.44
C VAL A 262 -6.20 2.66 -29.16
N GLY A 263 -5.50 1.80 -28.44
CA GLY A 263 -5.98 0.48 -28.07
C GLY A 263 -4.87 -0.46 -27.64
N VAL A 264 -5.22 -1.71 -27.47
CA VAL A 264 -4.28 -2.80 -27.15
C VAL A 264 -4.50 -3.99 -28.07
N ARG A 265 -3.42 -4.73 -28.36
CA ARG A 265 -3.46 -6.03 -29.02
C ARG A 265 -3.26 -7.11 -27.98
N THR A 266 -4.09 -8.13 -28.03
CA THR A 266 -4.01 -9.32 -27.19
C THR A 266 -3.91 -10.56 -28.09
N GLU A 267 -3.63 -11.71 -27.51
CA GLU A 267 -3.67 -13.01 -28.20
C GLU A 267 -5.06 -13.32 -28.80
N LYS A 268 -6.14 -12.70 -28.30
CA LYS A 268 -7.53 -12.92 -28.74
C LYS A 268 -8.04 -11.85 -29.72
N GLY A 269 -7.22 -10.85 -30.05
CA GLY A 269 -7.58 -9.79 -30.98
C GLY A 269 -7.30 -8.38 -30.49
N THR A 270 -7.84 -7.40 -31.18
CA THR A 270 -7.61 -5.97 -30.90
C THR A 270 -8.78 -5.37 -30.13
N LEU A 271 -8.46 -4.55 -29.14
CA LEU A 271 -9.38 -3.71 -28.38
C LEU A 271 -9.04 -2.25 -28.64
N MET A 272 -9.92 -1.53 -29.33
CA MET A 272 -9.78 -0.08 -29.51
C MET A 272 -10.25 0.66 -28.26
N ALA A 273 -9.60 1.77 -27.92
CA ALA A 273 -9.90 2.59 -26.76
C ALA A 273 -9.47 4.04 -26.98
N ASP A 274 -10.14 4.97 -26.30
CA ASP A 274 -9.75 6.39 -26.31
C ASP A 274 -8.49 6.66 -25.48
N ARG A 275 -8.25 5.81 -24.48
CA ARG A 275 -7.06 5.85 -23.60
C ARG A 275 -6.68 4.45 -23.16
N VAL A 276 -5.39 4.28 -22.84
CA VAL A 276 -4.85 3.04 -22.28
C VAL A 276 -4.10 3.38 -20.98
N ILE A 277 -4.41 2.64 -19.92
CA ILE A 277 -3.70 2.69 -18.65
C ILE A 277 -2.93 1.38 -18.52
N VAL A 278 -1.62 1.45 -18.34
CA VAL A 278 -0.77 0.29 -18.05
C VAL A 278 -0.44 0.27 -16.56
N ASN A 279 -0.81 -0.82 -15.87
CA ASN A 279 -0.64 -0.99 -14.42
C ASN A 279 0.24 -2.20 -14.09
#